data_e18970fedc99945a0e65b925b76618ca
#
_entry.id   e18970fedc99945a0e65b925b76618ca
#
_cell.length_a   1.000
_cell.length_b   1.000
_cell.length_c   1.000
_cell.angle_alpha   90.00
_cell.angle_beta   90.00
_cell.angle_gamma   90.00
#
_symmetry.space_group_name_H-M   'P 1'
#
loop_
_entity.id
_entity.type
_entity.pdbx_description
1 polymer ?
#
loop_
_entity_poly.entity_id
_entity_poly.type
_entity_poly.pdbx_seq_one_letter_code
_entity_poly.pdbx_strand_id
1 'polypeptide(L)'
;MTQQQLLIIDDEVDMLQGLSRVLSLELEGVSVVTASNPVEGLELIGTRTFELILLDIRMPEMDGMALLARIRETDPNVTVVMMTAYGSIETAVEAIRQGAYDFVTKPFEIPDLLRVLRKGLERGRLIRENLNLRAKISEQNSFANFVGQTAPMRRLYDTIQALAHTNYTVLIRGQSGTGKELVARAIHDLSKRKSRPFLAVNCPAIPEQLLESELFGHKKGAFTGADTDYVGLFEEADGSTLLLDEIGDIPVTLQTKLLRVLQEQELRPLGGVKSKRINVRILASTNQDLEKKINERTFREDLFYRLNVVTVRTPTLRDIREDIPLLVDHFSKKFCAELEIPAKRFTPAATEELMRRNWPGNIRELQNFVRRMLIFCKDEEIETLHIQAVEHPGASPVQSLVLQYANMTLEPYIEARNRMLEQFTRSYVQNLLFTTNGNISKAAKMAGLSRVAVQKIMRRMGLHSPDFRTTVHSPQ
;
A
#
# COMPACT_ATOMS: atom_id res chain seq x y z
N MET A 1 24.31 -16.98 -8.54
CA MET A 1 23.21 -17.88 -8.13
C MET A 1 23.46 -18.24 -6.68
N THR A 2 22.52 -18.01 -5.77
CA THR A 2 22.62 -18.38 -4.35
C THR A 2 22.59 -19.91 -4.24
N GLN A 3 23.63 -20.49 -3.63
CA GLN A 3 23.77 -21.92 -3.43
C GLN A 3 22.70 -22.41 -2.45
N GLN A 4 21.93 -23.46 -2.81
CA GLN A 4 20.91 -24.04 -1.93
C GLN A 4 21.57 -24.75 -0.75
N GLN A 5 20.95 -24.70 0.44
CA GLN A 5 21.47 -25.29 1.68
C GLN A 5 20.65 -26.53 2.07
N LEU A 6 21.32 -27.66 2.19
CA LEU A 6 20.77 -28.92 2.71
C LEU A 6 21.41 -29.24 4.05
N LEU A 7 20.60 -29.43 5.11
CA LEU A 7 21.08 -29.91 6.41
C LEU A 7 20.73 -31.39 6.56
N ILE A 8 21.69 -32.20 6.99
CA ILE A 8 21.47 -33.62 7.35
C ILE A 8 21.70 -33.76 8.85
N ILE A 9 20.75 -34.33 9.57
CA ILE A 9 20.82 -34.59 11.02
C ILE A 9 20.64 -36.08 11.25
N ASP A 10 21.70 -36.74 11.75
CA ASP A 10 21.74 -38.18 12.03
C ASP A 10 22.80 -38.43 13.08
N ASP A 11 22.64 -39.37 13.99
CA ASP A 11 23.63 -39.68 15.01
C ASP A 11 24.73 -40.66 14.51
N GLU A 12 24.52 -41.29 13.36
CA GLU A 12 25.50 -42.16 12.71
C GLU A 12 26.53 -41.35 11.88
N VAL A 13 27.69 -41.06 12.45
CA VAL A 13 28.72 -40.21 11.84
C VAL A 13 29.19 -40.76 10.48
N ASP A 14 29.34 -42.08 10.36
CA ASP A 14 29.77 -42.73 9.11
C ASP A 14 28.73 -42.52 8.01
N MET A 15 27.43 -42.60 8.35
CA MET A 15 26.35 -42.32 7.43
C MET A 15 26.33 -40.83 7.00
N LEU A 16 26.53 -39.93 7.94
CA LEU A 16 26.64 -38.49 7.63
C LEU A 16 27.74 -38.18 6.64
N GLN A 17 28.94 -38.75 6.86
CA GLN A 17 30.07 -38.54 5.94
C GLN A 17 29.82 -39.14 4.58
N GLY A 18 29.25 -40.35 4.53
CA GLY A 18 28.89 -41.03 3.29
C GLY A 18 27.84 -40.23 2.49
N LEU A 19 26.75 -39.84 3.13
CA LEU A 19 25.68 -39.03 2.50
C LEU A 19 26.18 -37.66 2.08
N SER A 20 26.92 -36.97 2.93
CA SER A 20 27.47 -35.64 2.59
C SER A 20 28.31 -35.68 1.33
N ARG A 21 29.19 -36.70 1.20
CA ARG A 21 30.07 -36.88 0.04
C ARG A 21 29.27 -37.19 -1.24
N VAL A 22 28.32 -38.14 -1.17
CA VAL A 22 27.51 -38.54 -2.32
C VAL A 22 26.61 -37.39 -2.77
N LEU A 23 25.91 -36.76 -1.82
CA LEU A 23 24.95 -35.69 -2.15
C LEU A 23 25.63 -34.43 -2.67
N SER A 24 26.85 -34.10 -2.18
CA SER A 24 27.64 -32.99 -2.72
C SER A 24 28.11 -33.21 -4.16
N LEU A 25 28.25 -34.47 -4.59
CA LEU A 25 28.61 -34.81 -5.98
C LEU A 25 27.40 -34.86 -6.92
N GLU A 26 26.26 -35.36 -6.43
CA GLU A 26 25.07 -35.63 -7.22
C GLU A 26 24.08 -34.44 -7.28
N LEU A 27 24.18 -33.50 -6.36
CA LEU A 27 23.31 -32.33 -6.28
C LEU A 27 24.10 -31.06 -6.64
N GLU A 28 24.12 -30.73 -7.91
CA GLU A 28 24.80 -29.52 -8.40
C GLU A 28 24.19 -28.23 -7.77
N GLY A 29 25.04 -27.36 -7.24
CA GLY A 29 24.60 -26.07 -6.67
C GLY A 29 24.00 -26.16 -5.27
N VAL A 30 24.12 -27.31 -4.60
CA VAL A 30 23.66 -27.53 -3.22
C VAL A 30 24.86 -27.63 -2.27
N SER A 31 24.83 -26.87 -1.18
CA SER A 31 25.80 -26.98 -0.07
C SER A 31 25.20 -27.91 0.99
N VAL A 32 25.89 -28.99 1.28
CA VAL A 32 25.48 -29.96 2.29
C VAL A 32 26.17 -29.63 3.63
N VAL A 33 25.36 -29.46 4.67
CA VAL A 33 25.80 -29.25 6.06
C VAL A 33 25.34 -30.45 6.88
N THR A 34 26.13 -30.91 7.82
CA THR A 34 25.79 -32.07 8.66
C THR A 34 25.77 -31.69 10.13
N ALA A 35 24.87 -32.30 10.90
CA ALA A 35 24.84 -32.25 12.36
C ALA A 35 24.77 -33.68 12.92
N SER A 36 25.59 -33.99 13.89
CA SER A 36 25.71 -35.33 14.48
C SER A 36 24.78 -35.53 15.70
N ASN A 37 24.04 -34.50 16.07
CA ASN A 37 23.08 -34.55 17.16
C ASN A 37 21.99 -33.50 17.00
N PRO A 38 20.82 -33.67 17.69
CA PRO A 38 19.68 -32.74 17.58
C PRO A 38 19.97 -31.31 18.05
N VAL A 39 20.87 -31.14 19.04
CA VAL A 39 21.19 -29.82 19.60
C VAL A 39 21.97 -28.98 18.59
N GLU A 40 23.02 -29.57 18.00
CA GLU A 40 23.79 -28.95 16.90
C GLU A 40 22.89 -28.59 15.73
N GLY A 41 21.94 -29.48 15.37
CA GLY A 41 20.97 -29.23 14.34
C GLY A 41 20.12 -27.99 14.62
N LEU A 42 19.62 -27.82 15.84
CA LEU A 42 18.83 -26.65 16.24
C LEU A 42 19.65 -25.35 16.23
N GLU A 43 20.91 -25.39 16.68
CA GLU A 43 21.79 -24.23 16.64
C GLU A 43 22.08 -23.77 15.21
N LEU A 44 22.29 -24.72 14.30
CA LEU A 44 22.47 -24.41 12.88
C LEU A 44 21.23 -23.79 12.27
N ILE A 45 20.04 -24.32 12.57
CA ILE A 45 18.74 -23.78 12.10
C ILE A 45 18.49 -22.39 12.67
N GLY A 46 18.91 -22.11 13.91
CA GLY A 46 18.80 -20.77 14.50
C GLY A 46 19.74 -19.71 13.89
N THR A 47 20.87 -20.14 13.30
CA THR A 47 21.91 -19.24 12.74
C THR A 47 21.94 -19.19 11.24
N ARG A 48 21.45 -20.22 10.56
CA ARG A 48 21.47 -20.37 9.08
C ARG A 48 20.08 -20.74 8.57
N THR A 49 19.86 -20.48 7.30
CA THR A 49 18.61 -20.84 6.62
C THR A 49 18.86 -22.02 5.67
N PHE A 50 18.00 -23.02 5.73
CA PHE A 50 18.08 -24.21 4.91
C PHE A 50 16.85 -24.35 4.00
N GLU A 51 17.03 -24.80 2.77
CA GLU A 51 15.92 -25.14 1.86
C GLU A 51 15.32 -26.48 2.21
N LEU A 52 16.15 -27.43 2.64
CA LEU A 52 15.75 -28.77 3.03
C LEU A 52 16.56 -29.27 4.22
N ILE A 53 15.86 -29.99 5.10
CA ILE A 53 16.45 -30.74 6.21
C ILE A 53 16.13 -32.22 5.99
N LEU A 54 17.16 -33.06 5.98
CA LEU A 54 17.05 -34.52 6.02
C LEU A 54 17.30 -34.96 7.47
N LEU A 55 16.30 -35.53 8.12
CA LEU A 55 16.28 -35.74 9.57
C LEU A 55 16.03 -37.21 9.89
N ASP A 56 16.93 -37.81 10.66
CA ASP A 56 16.71 -39.15 11.23
C ASP A 56 15.64 -39.13 12.34
N ILE A 57 14.84 -40.15 12.42
CA ILE A 57 13.82 -40.31 13.47
C ILE A 57 14.43 -40.77 14.77
N ARG A 58 15.36 -41.74 14.70
CA ARG A 58 15.89 -42.38 15.91
C ARG A 58 17.27 -41.85 16.26
N MET A 59 17.31 -40.86 17.15
CA MET A 59 18.55 -40.29 17.66
C MET A 59 18.56 -40.31 19.17
N PRO A 60 19.75 -40.46 19.81
CA PRO A 60 19.91 -40.27 21.26
C PRO A 60 19.48 -38.86 21.69
N GLU A 61 19.16 -38.70 22.94
CA GLU A 61 18.80 -37.42 23.60
C GLU A 61 17.48 -36.81 23.19
N MET A 62 17.19 -36.73 21.88
CA MET A 62 15.94 -36.16 21.37
C MET A 62 15.49 -36.94 20.11
N ASP A 63 14.27 -37.46 20.15
CA ASP A 63 13.65 -38.12 19.00
C ASP A 63 13.45 -37.11 17.87
N GLY A 64 13.67 -37.55 16.60
CA GLY A 64 13.46 -36.76 15.41
C GLY A 64 12.05 -36.18 15.26
N MET A 65 11.04 -36.85 15.84
CA MET A 65 9.67 -36.29 15.88
C MET A 65 9.57 -35.05 16.77
N ALA A 66 10.21 -35.07 17.95
CA ALA A 66 10.27 -33.91 18.83
C ALA A 66 11.10 -32.78 18.22
N LEU A 67 12.16 -33.12 17.47
CA LEU A 67 12.96 -32.15 16.73
C LEU A 67 12.17 -31.52 15.59
N LEU A 68 11.38 -32.30 14.83
CA LEU A 68 10.48 -31.81 13.79
C LEU A 68 9.51 -30.73 14.32
N ALA A 69 8.90 -30.98 15.49
CA ALA A 69 8.01 -30.02 16.13
C ALA A 69 8.71 -28.68 16.42
N ARG A 70 9.94 -28.72 16.99
CA ARG A 70 10.75 -27.51 17.24
C ARG A 70 11.20 -26.79 15.96
N ILE A 71 11.55 -27.54 14.92
CA ILE A 71 11.86 -26.98 13.60
C ILE A 71 10.67 -26.21 13.07
N ARG A 72 9.45 -26.75 13.20
CA ARG A 72 8.22 -26.07 12.74
C ARG A 72 7.90 -24.80 13.52
N GLU A 73 8.25 -24.73 14.80
CA GLU A 73 8.14 -23.50 15.60
C GLU A 73 9.15 -22.43 15.16
N THR A 74 10.37 -22.86 14.78
CA THR A 74 11.47 -21.94 14.41
C THR A 74 11.36 -21.48 12.94
N ASP A 75 11.14 -22.41 12.00
CA ASP A 75 10.95 -22.15 10.57
C ASP A 75 9.80 -23.00 10.02
N PRO A 76 8.57 -22.49 9.99
CA PRO A 76 7.40 -23.20 9.45
C PRO A 76 7.52 -23.55 7.96
N ASN A 77 8.40 -22.88 7.22
CA ASN A 77 8.48 -22.95 5.76
C ASN A 77 9.58 -23.89 5.24
N VAL A 78 10.52 -24.31 6.09
CA VAL A 78 11.59 -25.23 5.68
C VAL A 78 11.03 -26.58 5.26
N THR A 79 11.58 -27.19 4.23
CA THR A 79 11.18 -28.54 3.79
C THR A 79 11.90 -29.57 4.64
N VAL A 80 11.17 -30.45 5.32
CA VAL A 80 11.76 -31.53 6.15
C VAL A 80 11.41 -32.90 5.56
N VAL A 81 12.42 -33.72 5.30
CA VAL A 81 12.30 -35.12 4.89
C VAL A 81 12.82 -35.98 6.04
N MET A 82 12.02 -36.96 6.43
CA MET A 82 12.39 -37.87 7.54
C MET A 82 13.08 -39.12 7.04
N MET A 83 14.11 -39.61 7.75
CA MET A 83 14.67 -40.95 7.55
C MET A 83 14.14 -41.88 8.62
N THR A 84 13.62 -43.03 8.23
CA THR A 84 12.98 -43.99 9.14
C THR A 84 13.53 -45.39 8.94
N ALA A 85 13.64 -46.18 10.01
CA ALA A 85 14.02 -47.58 9.93
C ALA A 85 12.88 -48.44 9.36
N TYR A 86 13.24 -49.61 8.81
CA TYR A 86 12.33 -50.57 8.23
C TYR A 86 11.22 -50.99 9.20
N GLY A 87 9.96 -50.90 8.81
CA GLY A 87 8.78 -51.38 9.57
C GLY A 87 7.95 -50.32 10.27
N SER A 88 8.26 -48.98 10.14
CA SER A 88 7.55 -47.93 10.85
C SER A 88 6.66 -47.05 9.94
N ILE A 89 5.80 -47.68 9.16
CA ILE A 89 4.82 -46.93 8.31
C ILE A 89 3.94 -46.00 9.14
N GLU A 90 3.55 -46.45 10.32
CA GLU A 90 2.76 -45.63 11.28
C GLU A 90 3.50 -44.36 11.69
N THR A 91 4.80 -44.48 12.02
CA THR A 91 5.66 -43.32 12.39
C THR A 91 5.87 -42.37 11.20
N ALA A 92 6.01 -42.92 9.97
CA ALA A 92 6.13 -42.12 8.77
C ALA A 92 4.84 -41.28 8.49
N VAL A 93 3.66 -41.94 8.64
CA VAL A 93 2.36 -41.25 8.52
C VAL A 93 2.20 -40.16 9.58
N GLU A 94 2.63 -40.43 10.82
CA GLU A 94 2.58 -39.45 11.89
C GLU A 94 3.51 -38.26 11.62
N ALA A 95 4.72 -38.49 11.09
CA ALA A 95 5.64 -37.45 10.68
C ALA A 95 5.02 -36.50 9.62
N ILE A 96 4.34 -37.05 8.62
CA ILE A 96 3.61 -36.25 7.62
C ILE A 96 2.49 -35.43 8.27
N ARG A 97 1.74 -35.96 9.24
CA ARG A 97 0.71 -35.23 9.98
C ARG A 97 1.30 -34.08 10.80
N GLN A 98 2.51 -34.26 11.33
CA GLN A 98 3.23 -33.21 12.08
C GLN A 98 3.98 -32.23 11.17
N GLY A 99 3.82 -32.34 9.85
CA GLY A 99 4.29 -31.37 8.88
C GLY A 99 5.59 -31.74 8.16
N ALA A 100 6.08 -32.98 8.26
CA ALA A 100 7.14 -33.44 7.36
C ALA A 100 6.63 -33.41 5.92
N TYR A 101 7.52 -33.15 4.98
CA TYR A 101 7.18 -33.11 3.55
C TYR A 101 7.09 -34.50 2.95
N ASP A 102 8.05 -35.37 3.30
CA ASP A 102 8.14 -36.74 2.82
C ASP A 102 9.00 -37.56 3.78
N PHE A 103 9.14 -38.85 3.52
CA PHE A 103 10.04 -39.73 4.27
C PHE A 103 10.76 -40.71 3.35
N VAL A 104 11.90 -41.24 3.83
CA VAL A 104 12.70 -42.28 3.17
C VAL A 104 13.01 -43.38 4.18
N THR A 105 12.81 -44.65 3.79
CA THR A 105 13.05 -45.79 4.68
C THR A 105 14.47 -46.33 4.54
N LYS A 106 15.18 -46.47 5.67
CA LYS A 106 16.50 -47.12 5.75
C LYS A 106 16.33 -48.65 5.76
N PRO A 107 17.12 -49.45 4.92
CA PRO A 107 18.12 -48.98 3.98
C PRO A 107 17.46 -48.42 2.69
N PHE A 108 18.00 -47.38 2.12
CA PHE A 108 17.52 -46.75 0.89
C PHE A 108 18.58 -46.85 -0.22
N GLU A 109 18.11 -46.91 -1.46
CA GLU A 109 18.94 -46.77 -2.64
C GLU A 109 19.17 -45.27 -2.92
N ILE A 110 20.42 -44.89 -3.30
CA ILE A 110 20.77 -43.50 -3.58
C ILE A 110 19.83 -42.83 -4.61
N PRO A 111 19.43 -43.48 -5.72
CA PRO A 111 18.50 -42.88 -6.69
C PRO A 111 17.15 -42.48 -6.08
N ASP A 112 16.61 -43.30 -5.14
CA ASP A 112 15.33 -42.98 -4.49
C ASP A 112 15.45 -41.82 -3.54
N LEU A 113 16.51 -41.76 -2.76
CA LEU A 113 16.82 -40.65 -1.91
C LEU A 113 16.97 -39.37 -2.73
N LEU A 114 17.76 -39.35 -3.78
CA LEU A 114 17.97 -38.20 -4.68
C LEU A 114 16.66 -37.71 -5.28
N ARG A 115 15.74 -38.60 -5.65
CA ARG A 115 14.42 -38.26 -6.20
C ARG A 115 13.60 -37.44 -5.18
N VAL A 116 13.59 -37.86 -3.92
CA VAL A 116 12.85 -37.17 -2.83
C VAL A 116 13.52 -35.82 -2.51
N LEU A 117 14.87 -35.81 -2.40
CA LEU A 117 15.61 -34.60 -2.06
C LEU A 117 15.50 -33.53 -3.16
N ARG A 118 15.60 -33.90 -4.45
CA ARG A 118 15.42 -32.95 -5.57
C ARG A 118 14.04 -32.29 -5.56
N LYS A 119 12.97 -33.05 -5.33
CA LYS A 119 11.62 -32.50 -5.18
C LYS A 119 11.49 -31.59 -3.97
N GLY A 120 12.09 -32.00 -2.83
CA GLY A 120 12.09 -31.21 -1.61
C GLY A 120 12.85 -29.89 -1.73
N LEU A 121 14.01 -29.91 -2.39
CA LEU A 121 14.82 -28.71 -2.65
C LEU A 121 14.10 -27.75 -3.62
N GLU A 122 13.48 -28.26 -4.66
CA GLU A 122 12.69 -27.45 -5.59
C GLU A 122 11.51 -26.77 -4.86
N ARG A 123 10.78 -27.51 -4.03
CA ARG A 123 9.73 -26.96 -3.17
C ARG A 123 10.26 -25.86 -2.24
N GLY A 124 11.35 -26.13 -1.53
CA GLY A 124 11.98 -25.16 -0.62
C GLY A 124 12.40 -23.89 -1.37
N ARG A 125 12.99 -24.03 -2.57
CA ARG A 125 13.34 -22.90 -3.43
C ARG A 125 12.10 -22.09 -3.82
N LEU A 126 11.03 -22.71 -4.29
CA LEU A 126 9.80 -22.04 -4.70
C LEU A 126 9.13 -21.31 -3.54
N ILE A 127 9.08 -21.91 -2.35
CA ILE A 127 8.55 -21.26 -1.14
C ILE A 127 9.38 -20.02 -0.83
N ARG A 128 10.70 -20.13 -0.82
CA ARG A 128 11.60 -19.00 -0.50
C ARG A 128 11.54 -17.90 -1.57
N GLU A 129 11.47 -18.26 -2.85
CA GLU A 129 11.30 -17.31 -3.94
C GLU A 129 9.95 -16.58 -3.81
N ASN A 130 8.87 -17.27 -3.49
CA ASN A 130 7.56 -16.68 -3.24
C ASN A 130 7.58 -15.71 -2.05
N LEU A 131 8.24 -16.09 -0.94
CA LEU A 131 8.42 -15.20 0.22
C LEU A 131 9.24 -13.96 -0.13
N ASN A 132 10.33 -14.12 -0.89
CA ASN A 132 11.15 -13.01 -1.35
C ASN A 132 10.41 -12.10 -2.34
N LEU A 133 9.63 -12.66 -3.26
CA LEU A 133 8.79 -11.88 -4.18
C LEU A 133 7.70 -11.13 -3.44
N ARG A 134 7.03 -11.76 -2.47
CA ARG A 134 6.06 -11.09 -1.60
C ARG A 134 6.70 -9.98 -0.78
N ALA A 135 7.91 -10.18 -0.24
CA ALA A 135 8.63 -9.16 0.48
C ALA A 135 9.00 -7.98 -0.42
N LYS A 136 9.51 -8.22 -1.64
CA LYS A 136 9.81 -7.18 -2.64
C LYS A 136 8.55 -6.43 -3.09
N ILE A 137 7.45 -7.12 -3.32
CA ILE A 137 6.15 -6.50 -3.66
C ILE A 137 5.64 -5.67 -2.48
N SER A 138 5.79 -6.14 -1.24
CA SER A 138 5.43 -5.40 -0.04
C SER A 138 6.31 -4.15 0.15
N GLU A 139 7.62 -4.25 -0.03
CA GLU A 139 8.53 -3.11 0.01
C GLU A 139 8.26 -2.08 -1.10
N GLN A 140 8.01 -2.54 -2.31
CA GLN A 140 7.63 -1.65 -3.42
C GLN A 140 6.24 -1.06 -3.24
N ASN A 141 5.27 -1.80 -2.68
CA ASN A 141 3.89 -1.34 -2.48
C ASN A 141 3.74 -0.45 -1.24
N SER A 142 4.55 -0.59 -0.20
CA SER A 142 4.44 0.25 1.01
C SER A 142 4.83 1.71 0.73
N PHE A 143 5.79 1.96 -0.16
CA PHE A 143 6.14 3.30 -0.64
C PHE A 143 5.61 3.63 -2.05
N ALA A 144 5.18 2.64 -2.85
CA ALA A 144 4.63 2.88 -4.20
C ALA A 144 3.33 3.73 -4.16
N ASN A 145 2.62 3.70 -3.05
CA ASN A 145 1.44 4.54 -2.83
C ASN A 145 1.75 5.90 -2.17
N PHE A 146 3.00 6.11 -1.71
CA PHE A 146 3.45 7.38 -1.17
C PHE A 146 4.18 8.16 -2.25
N VAL A 147 3.50 9.12 -2.83
CA VAL A 147 4.04 9.99 -3.87
C VAL A 147 4.34 11.35 -3.25
N GLY A 148 5.61 11.76 -3.30
CA GLY A 148 6.06 13.05 -2.83
C GLY A 148 7.57 13.12 -2.63
N GLN A 149 8.16 14.28 -2.90
CA GLN A 149 9.60 14.53 -2.83
C GLN A 149 9.94 15.75 -1.96
N THR A 150 8.94 16.47 -1.48
CA THR A 150 9.12 17.65 -0.62
C THR A 150 9.77 17.28 0.73
N ALA A 151 10.41 18.25 1.38
CA ALA A 151 11.06 18.05 2.67
C ALA A 151 10.09 17.54 3.77
N PRO A 152 8.82 17.97 3.86
CA PRO A 152 7.85 17.36 4.79
C PRO A 152 7.59 15.89 4.51
N MET A 153 7.49 15.47 3.23
CA MET A 153 7.27 14.08 2.87
C MET A 153 8.49 13.21 3.18
N ARG A 154 9.70 13.67 2.89
CA ARG A 154 10.94 12.95 3.24
C ARG A 154 11.04 12.71 4.75
N ARG A 155 10.77 13.73 5.58
CA ARG A 155 10.74 13.59 7.05
C ARG A 155 9.68 12.59 7.52
N LEU A 156 8.53 12.56 6.84
CA LEU A 156 7.49 11.57 7.13
C LEU A 156 7.99 10.15 6.81
N TYR A 157 8.68 9.94 5.69
CA TYR A 157 9.26 8.64 5.33
C TYR A 157 10.30 8.17 6.35
N ASP A 158 11.23 9.04 6.73
CA ASP A 158 12.25 8.72 7.74
C ASP A 158 11.59 8.31 9.07
N THR A 159 10.53 9.03 9.47
CA THR A 159 9.76 8.74 10.68
C THR A 159 9.06 7.38 10.59
N ILE A 160 8.42 7.07 9.45
CA ILE A 160 7.75 5.78 9.21
C ILE A 160 8.77 4.63 9.31
N GLN A 161 9.94 4.76 8.69
CA GLN A 161 10.99 3.75 8.74
C GLN A 161 11.49 3.52 10.18
N ALA A 162 11.77 4.58 10.93
CA ALA A 162 12.20 4.48 12.32
C ALA A 162 11.17 3.77 13.20
N LEU A 163 9.88 4.08 13.01
CA LEU A 163 8.78 3.51 13.78
C LEU A 163 8.45 2.07 13.39
N ALA A 164 8.67 1.68 12.14
CA ALA A 164 8.36 0.34 11.66
C ALA A 164 9.06 -0.75 12.49
N HIS A 165 10.29 -0.50 12.93
CA HIS A 165 11.08 -1.46 13.71
C HIS A 165 10.75 -1.49 15.21
N THR A 166 9.84 -0.64 15.68
CA THR A 166 9.43 -0.57 17.09
C THR A 166 8.06 -1.23 17.31
N ASN A 167 7.74 -1.55 18.57
CA ASN A 167 6.41 -2.01 18.97
C ASN A 167 5.59 -0.93 19.71
N TYR A 168 6.06 0.31 19.70
CA TYR A 168 5.35 1.40 20.36
C TYR A 168 3.98 1.67 19.71
N THR A 169 3.05 2.12 20.56
CA THR A 169 1.79 2.72 20.09
C THR A 169 2.11 4.03 19.36
N VAL A 170 1.51 4.23 18.19
CA VAL A 170 1.73 5.42 17.36
C VAL A 170 0.41 6.15 17.17
N LEU A 171 0.38 7.44 17.51
CA LEU A 171 -0.74 8.31 17.25
C LEU A 171 -0.48 9.12 15.98
N ILE A 172 -1.27 8.87 14.92
CA ILE A 172 -1.16 9.53 13.62
C ILE A 172 -2.15 10.69 13.59
N ARG A 173 -1.64 11.92 13.60
CA ARG A 173 -2.47 13.15 13.60
C ARG A 173 -2.40 13.85 12.26
N GLY A 174 -3.53 14.33 11.75
CA GLY A 174 -3.59 15.12 10.53
C GLY A 174 -4.99 15.33 10.03
N GLN A 175 -5.16 16.32 9.17
CA GLN A 175 -6.46 16.65 8.59
C GLN A 175 -7.07 15.48 7.82
N SER A 176 -8.39 15.55 7.58
CA SER A 176 -9.06 14.57 6.75
C SER A 176 -8.45 14.54 5.34
N GLY A 177 -8.27 13.35 4.77
CA GLY A 177 -7.76 13.18 3.43
C GLY A 177 -6.25 13.34 3.24
N THR A 178 -5.45 13.45 4.31
CA THR A 178 -3.98 13.56 4.25
C THR A 178 -3.24 12.21 4.16
N GLY A 179 -3.97 11.08 4.17
CA GLY A 179 -3.38 9.76 4.02
C GLY A 179 -2.95 9.10 5.33
N LYS A 180 -3.59 9.40 6.48
CA LYS A 180 -3.30 8.79 7.79
C LYS A 180 -3.31 7.25 7.75
N GLU A 181 -4.29 6.65 7.06
CA GLU A 181 -4.36 5.18 6.90
C GLU A 181 -3.19 4.63 6.09
N LEU A 182 -2.74 5.34 5.03
CA LEU A 182 -1.56 4.94 4.27
C LEU A 182 -0.31 4.93 5.15
N VAL A 183 -0.15 5.92 6.04
CA VAL A 183 0.95 5.96 7.02
C VAL A 183 0.90 4.75 7.93
N ALA A 184 -0.28 4.41 8.47
CA ALA A 184 -0.44 3.25 9.35
C ALA A 184 -0.10 1.95 8.61
N ARG A 185 -0.57 1.78 7.39
CA ARG A 185 -0.28 0.61 6.54
C ARG A 185 1.22 0.50 6.23
N ALA A 186 1.88 1.61 5.88
CA ALA A 186 3.31 1.61 5.63
C ALA A 186 4.14 1.24 6.89
N ILE A 187 3.74 1.72 8.07
CA ILE A 187 4.37 1.32 9.34
C ILE A 187 4.23 -0.19 9.56
N HIS A 188 3.08 -0.77 9.24
CA HIS A 188 2.87 -2.22 9.35
C HIS A 188 3.71 -3.00 8.33
N ASP A 189 3.64 -2.62 7.03
CA ASP A 189 4.28 -3.32 5.92
C ASP A 189 5.81 -3.35 6.04
N LEU A 190 6.41 -2.35 6.69
CA LEU A 190 7.83 -2.27 6.98
C LEU A 190 8.21 -2.91 8.33
N SER A 191 7.24 -3.36 9.13
CA SER A 191 7.47 -3.93 10.45
C SER A 191 7.82 -5.42 10.42
N LYS A 192 8.25 -5.95 11.58
CA LYS A 192 8.44 -7.40 11.78
C LYS A 192 7.12 -8.18 11.69
N ARG A 193 5.96 -7.50 11.74
CA ARG A 193 4.62 -8.10 11.70
C ARG A 193 4.00 -8.12 10.29
N LYS A 194 4.74 -7.72 9.24
CA LYS A 194 4.28 -7.61 7.84
C LYS A 194 3.67 -8.88 7.24
N SER A 195 4.03 -10.05 7.78
CA SER A 195 3.48 -11.34 7.35
C SER A 195 2.08 -11.64 7.90
N ARG A 196 1.63 -10.87 8.89
CA ARG A 196 0.30 -10.98 9.50
C ARG A 196 -0.66 -9.97 8.87
N PRO A 197 -1.99 -10.21 8.92
CA PRO A 197 -2.96 -9.29 8.34
C PRO A 197 -2.96 -7.94 9.09
N PHE A 198 -2.95 -6.83 8.33
CA PHE A 198 -3.20 -5.50 8.88
C PHE A 198 -4.71 -5.32 9.06
N LEU A 199 -5.16 -5.11 10.30
CA LEU A 199 -6.57 -4.86 10.60
C LEU A 199 -6.79 -3.36 10.84
N ALA A 200 -7.89 -2.83 10.34
CA ALA A 200 -8.26 -1.42 10.52
C ALA A 200 -9.76 -1.31 10.83
N VAL A 201 -10.07 -0.48 11.79
CA VAL A 201 -11.46 -0.15 12.15
C VAL A 201 -11.64 1.37 12.15
N ASN A 202 -12.67 1.84 11.46
CA ASN A 202 -13.09 3.23 11.49
C ASN A 202 -14.15 3.39 12.58
N CYS A 203 -13.75 3.99 13.71
CA CYS A 203 -14.59 4.07 14.92
C CYS A 203 -15.94 4.77 14.69
N PRO A 204 -16.03 5.94 14.03
CA PRO A 204 -17.31 6.60 13.77
C PRO A 204 -18.22 5.91 12.76
N ALA A 205 -17.71 4.98 11.96
CA ALA A 205 -18.51 4.31 10.94
C ALA A 205 -19.45 3.24 11.51
N ILE A 206 -19.24 2.81 12.76
CA ILE A 206 -19.96 1.71 13.41
C ILE A 206 -20.75 2.26 14.62
N PRO A 207 -22.03 1.94 14.77
CA PRO A 207 -22.81 2.29 15.97
C PRO A 207 -22.14 1.77 17.26
N GLU A 208 -22.24 2.54 18.35
CA GLU A 208 -21.52 2.28 19.62
C GLU A 208 -21.62 0.84 20.11
N GLN A 209 -22.82 0.28 20.14
CA GLN A 209 -23.06 -1.09 20.62
C GLN A 209 -22.41 -2.16 19.74
N LEU A 210 -22.41 -1.93 18.43
CA LEU A 210 -21.75 -2.82 17.47
C LEU A 210 -20.22 -2.65 17.50
N LEU A 211 -19.74 -1.42 17.69
CA LEU A 211 -18.30 -1.13 17.79
C LEU A 211 -17.67 -1.86 18.97
N GLU A 212 -18.37 -1.94 20.08
CA GLU A 212 -17.92 -2.70 21.24
C GLU A 212 -17.77 -4.19 20.94
N SER A 213 -18.78 -4.77 20.29
CA SER A 213 -18.77 -6.16 19.86
C SER A 213 -17.68 -6.44 18.80
N GLU A 214 -17.51 -5.54 17.82
CA GLU A 214 -16.47 -5.65 16.79
C GLU A 214 -15.07 -5.60 17.39
N LEU A 215 -14.82 -4.71 18.34
CA LEU A 215 -13.51 -4.56 18.94
C LEU A 215 -13.15 -5.72 19.88
N PHE A 216 -14.06 -6.04 20.81
CA PHE A 216 -13.75 -6.93 21.94
C PHE A 216 -14.31 -8.34 21.78
N GLY A 217 -15.24 -8.55 20.83
CA GLY A 217 -15.98 -9.80 20.67
C GLY A 217 -17.06 -10.00 21.73
N HIS A 218 -17.90 -11.00 21.53
CA HIS A 218 -18.95 -11.33 22.50
C HIS A 218 -19.20 -12.84 22.59
N LYS A 219 -19.74 -13.25 23.73
CA LYS A 219 -20.27 -14.59 23.94
C LYS A 219 -21.77 -14.61 23.65
N LYS A 220 -22.26 -15.77 23.23
CA LYS A 220 -23.68 -16.01 23.04
C LYS A 220 -24.48 -15.57 24.29
N GLY A 221 -25.52 -14.77 24.07
CA GLY A 221 -26.37 -14.23 25.15
C GLY A 221 -25.81 -12.99 25.86
N ALA A 222 -24.74 -12.37 25.38
CA ALA A 222 -24.15 -11.17 25.98
C ALA A 222 -25.06 -9.93 25.89
N PHE A 223 -25.89 -9.87 24.86
CA PHE A 223 -26.92 -8.84 24.64
C PHE A 223 -28.04 -9.39 23.75
N THR A 224 -29.14 -8.64 23.61
CA THR A 224 -30.27 -9.00 22.74
C THR A 224 -29.80 -9.07 21.27
N GLY A 225 -29.83 -10.27 20.67
CA GLY A 225 -29.33 -10.54 19.30
C GLY A 225 -27.95 -11.19 19.25
N ALA A 226 -27.32 -11.47 20.39
CA ALA A 226 -26.08 -12.25 20.44
C ALA A 226 -26.36 -13.76 20.35
N ASP A 227 -26.72 -14.24 19.15
CA ASP A 227 -27.14 -15.63 18.94
C ASP A 227 -25.96 -16.62 18.88
N THR A 228 -24.76 -16.14 18.57
CA THR A 228 -23.51 -16.93 18.44
C THR A 228 -22.36 -16.23 19.15
N ASP A 229 -21.29 -16.97 19.40
CA ASP A 229 -20.01 -16.38 19.84
C ASP A 229 -19.39 -15.60 18.67
N TYR A 230 -18.81 -14.43 18.93
CA TYR A 230 -18.15 -13.59 17.94
C TYR A 230 -16.72 -13.24 18.40
N VAL A 231 -15.73 -13.45 17.51
CA VAL A 231 -14.33 -13.11 17.78
C VAL A 231 -14.10 -11.66 17.40
N GLY A 232 -13.63 -10.85 18.34
CA GLY A 232 -13.40 -9.43 18.10
C GLY A 232 -12.05 -9.14 17.45
N LEU A 233 -11.92 -7.94 16.88
CA LEU A 233 -10.72 -7.48 16.14
C LEU A 233 -9.44 -7.52 16.99
N PHE A 234 -9.51 -7.30 18.30
CA PHE A 234 -8.34 -7.43 19.18
C PHE A 234 -7.82 -8.87 19.26
N GLU A 235 -8.70 -9.85 19.25
CA GLU A 235 -8.32 -11.26 19.23
C GLU A 235 -7.83 -11.69 17.85
N GLU A 236 -8.47 -11.22 16.79
CA GLU A 236 -8.07 -11.48 15.40
C GLU A 236 -6.71 -10.86 15.07
N ALA A 237 -6.41 -9.68 15.66
CA ALA A 237 -5.15 -8.98 15.50
C ALA A 237 -4.00 -9.56 16.32
N ASP A 238 -4.19 -10.67 17.04
CA ASP A 238 -3.12 -11.24 17.89
C ASP A 238 -1.88 -11.60 17.06
N GLY A 239 -0.73 -11.09 17.49
CA GLY A 239 0.53 -11.16 16.75
C GLY A 239 0.66 -10.16 15.60
N SER A 240 -0.36 -9.30 15.36
CA SER A 240 -0.41 -8.36 14.25
C SER A 240 -0.51 -6.90 14.68
N THR A 241 -1.03 -6.04 13.78
CA THR A 241 -1.23 -4.60 13.97
C THR A 241 -2.70 -4.24 13.76
N LEU A 242 -3.27 -3.50 14.69
CA LEU A 242 -4.62 -2.95 14.62
C LEU A 242 -4.57 -1.43 14.51
N LEU A 243 -5.20 -0.86 13.50
CA LEU A 243 -5.45 0.56 13.35
C LEU A 243 -6.82 0.93 13.90
N LEU A 244 -6.85 1.85 14.84
CA LEU A 244 -8.06 2.52 15.33
C LEU A 244 -8.16 3.88 14.63
N ASP A 245 -8.92 3.95 13.54
CA ASP A 245 -9.06 5.19 12.76
C ASP A 245 -10.13 6.09 13.36
N GLU A 246 -9.83 7.40 13.40
CA GLU A 246 -10.63 8.46 14.01
C GLU A 246 -10.98 8.15 15.48
N ILE A 247 -9.94 7.81 16.26
CA ILE A 247 -10.05 7.44 17.69
C ILE A 247 -10.70 8.54 18.56
N GLY A 248 -10.65 9.79 18.10
CA GLY A 248 -11.28 10.91 18.80
C GLY A 248 -12.79 10.82 18.92
N ASP A 249 -13.44 9.97 18.11
CA ASP A 249 -14.90 9.80 18.11
C ASP A 249 -15.40 8.55 18.87
N ILE A 250 -14.46 7.81 19.51
CA ILE A 250 -14.87 6.64 20.30
C ILE A 250 -15.64 7.08 21.57
N PRO A 251 -16.78 6.46 21.88
CA PRO A 251 -17.57 6.77 23.08
C PRO A 251 -16.76 6.59 24.39
N VAL A 252 -17.02 7.44 25.38
CA VAL A 252 -16.30 7.42 26.67
C VAL A 252 -16.39 6.07 27.39
N THR A 253 -17.52 5.38 27.24
CA THR A 253 -17.75 4.02 27.75
C THR A 253 -16.72 3.02 27.20
N LEU A 254 -16.44 3.08 25.91
CA LEU A 254 -15.47 2.21 25.23
C LEU A 254 -14.02 2.62 25.50
N GLN A 255 -13.76 3.92 25.74
CA GLN A 255 -12.42 4.39 26.09
C GLN A 255 -11.88 3.69 27.35
N THR A 256 -12.73 3.43 28.33
CA THR A 256 -12.33 2.71 29.57
C THR A 256 -11.94 1.26 29.30
N LYS A 257 -12.66 0.58 28.42
CA LYS A 257 -12.35 -0.81 28.03
C LYS A 257 -11.08 -0.87 27.20
N LEU A 258 -10.95 0.05 26.25
CA LEU A 258 -9.75 0.18 25.42
C LEU A 258 -8.50 0.43 26.27
N LEU A 259 -8.59 1.33 27.25
CA LEU A 259 -7.49 1.60 28.17
C LEU A 259 -7.00 0.33 28.89
N ARG A 260 -7.92 -0.49 29.40
CA ARG A 260 -7.58 -1.77 30.06
C ARG A 260 -6.83 -2.70 29.12
N VAL A 261 -7.32 -2.88 27.88
CA VAL A 261 -6.65 -3.73 26.89
C VAL A 261 -5.24 -3.22 26.55
N LEU A 262 -5.07 -1.90 26.44
CA LEU A 262 -3.77 -1.27 26.17
C LEU A 262 -2.78 -1.39 27.34
N GLN A 263 -3.26 -1.45 28.58
CA GLN A 263 -2.44 -1.53 29.79
C GLN A 263 -2.07 -2.96 30.14
N GLU A 264 -3.07 -3.85 30.16
CA GLU A 264 -2.96 -5.22 30.67
C GLU A 264 -2.57 -6.22 29.57
N GLN A 265 -2.77 -5.85 28.30
CA GLN A 265 -2.64 -6.75 27.14
C GLN A 265 -3.52 -8.00 27.31
N GLU A 266 -4.65 -7.82 27.99
CA GLU A 266 -5.66 -8.86 28.19
C GLU A 266 -6.99 -8.41 27.60
N LEU A 267 -7.60 -9.32 26.85
CA LEU A 267 -8.92 -9.14 26.25
C LEU A 267 -9.96 -9.94 27.00
N ARG A 268 -11.07 -9.30 27.34
CA ARG A 268 -12.24 -9.95 27.89
C ARG A 268 -13.45 -9.70 26.98
N PRO A 269 -13.98 -10.72 26.31
CA PRO A 269 -15.16 -10.58 25.46
C PRO A 269 -16.40 -10.16 26.26
N LEU A 270 -17.37 -9.53 25.64
CA LEU A 270 -18.66 -9.19 26.24
C LEU A 270 -19.38 -10.46 26.72
N GLY A 271 -19.90 -10.43 27.95
CA GLY A 271 -20.51 -11.61 28.57
C GLY A 271 -19.51 -12.72 28.96
N GLY A 272 -18.23 -12.58 28.64
CA GLY A 272 -17.19 -13.54 28.99
C GLY A 272 -16.68 -13.34 30.42
N VAL A 273 -16.28 -14.45 31.09
CA VAL A 273 -15.69 -14.42 32.43
C VAL A 273 -14.16 -14.52 32.36
N LYS A 274 -13.61 -15.18 31.35
CA LYS A 274 -12.16 -15.41 31.19
C LYS A 274 -11.53 -14.30 30.35
N SER A 275 -10.38 -13.80 30.81
CA SER A 275 -9.50 -12.95 30.00
C SER A 275 -8.50 -13.81 29.20
N LYS A 276 -8.10 -13.30 28.04
CA LYS A 276 -7.09 -13.89 27.14
C LYS A 276 -5.99 -12.88 26.92
N ARG A 277 -4.73 -13.28 27.07
CA ARG A 277 -3.59 -12.44 26.69
C ARG A 277 -3.49 -12.30 25.19
N ILE A 278 -3.19 -11.10 24.73
CA ILE A 278 -3.05 -10.73 23.32
C ILE A 278 -1.78 -9.89 23.14
N ASN A 279 -1.15 -10.03 21.98
CA ASN A 279 0.03 -9.25 21.61
C ASN A 279 -0.28 -8.43 20.34
N VAL A 280 -1.01 -7.35 20.47
CA VAL A 280 -1.42 -6.49 19.35
C VAL A 280 -0.64 -5.19 19.34
N ARG A 281 -0.06 -4.81 18.20
CA ARG A 281 0.50 -3.48 18.01
C ARG A 281 -0.62 -2.51 17.65
N ILE A 282 -0.77 -1.44 18.42
CA ILE A 282 -1.82 -0.45 18.19
C ILE A 282 -1.25 0.76 17.44
N LEU A 283 -1.94 1.14 16.37
CA LEU A 283 -1.81 2.42 15.70
C LEU A 283 -3.16 3.13 15.87
N ALA A 284 -3.16 4.40 16.22
CA ALA A 284 -4.36 5.21 16.33
C ALA A 284 -4.25 6.42 15.39
N SER A 285 -5.35 6.81 14.75
CA SER A 285 -5.37 8.00 13.91
C SER A 285 -6.50 8.94 14.30
N THR A 286 -6.30 10.24 14.10
CA THR A 286 -7.33 11.25 14.33
C THR A 286 -7.07 12.52 13.54
N ASN A 287 -8.14 13.19 13.12
CA ASN A 287 -8.14 14.54 12.59
C ASN A 287 -8.50 15.59 13.65
N GLN A 288 -8.83 15.15 14.87
CA GLN A 288 -9.35 16.01 15.94
C GLN A 288 -8.27 16.41 16.93
N ASP A 289 -8.50 17.51 17.61
CA ASP A 289 -7.70 17.97 18.73
C ASP A 289 -8.13 17.23 20.01
N LEU A 290 -7.38 16.17 20.37
CA LEU A 290 -7.67 15.35 21.54
C LEU A 290 -7.48 16.12 22.84
N GLU A 291 -6.55 17.07 22.90
CA GLU A 291 -6.31 17.93 24.08
C GLU A 291 -7.54 18.80 24.36
N LYS A 292 -8.17 19.33 23.31
CA LYS A 292 -9.45 20.04 23.44
C LYS A 292 -10.55 19.13 23.94
N LYS A 293 -10.67 17.92 23.40
CA LYS A 293 -11.66 16.91 23.83
C LYS A 293 -11.46 16.47 25.28
N ILE A 294 -10.23 16.43 25.78
CA ILE A 294 -9.94 16.15 27.20
C ILE A 294 -10.54 17.28 28.08
N ASN A 295 -10.31 18.53 27.70
CA ASN A 295 -10.87 19.68 28.42
C ASN A 295 -12.40 19.69 28.40
N GLU A 296 -13.02 19.22 27.31
CA GLU A 296 -14.46 19.06 27.15
C GLU A 296 -15.00 17.80 27.82
N ARG A 297 -14.15 16.97 28.46
CA ARG A 297 -14.49 15.68 29.10
C ARG A 297 -15.13 14.65 28.15
N THR A 298 -14.90 14.77 26.85
CA THR A 298 -15.37 13.81 25.83
C THR A 298 -14.29 12.80 25.46
N PHE A 299 -13.04 13.02 25.88
CA PHE A 299 -11.94 12.08 25.76
C PHE A 299 -11.17 11.96 27.08
N ARG A 300 -10.79 10.75 27.47
CA ARG A 300 -10.08 10.52 28.74
C ARG A 300 -8.60 10.83 28.62
N GLU A 301 -8.07 11.54 29.60
CA GLU A 301 -6.67 11.92 29.68
C GLU A 301 -5.73 10.68 29.81
N ASP A 302 -6.12 9.68 30.62
CA ASP A 302 -5.34 8.47 30.82
C ASP A 302 -5.17 7.65 29.52
N LEU A 303 -6.24 7.54 28.71
CA LEU A 303 -6.19 6.91 27.40
C LEU A 303 -5.31 7.70 26.42
N PHE A 304 -5.41 9.04 26.45
CA PHE A 304 -4.56 9.88 25.62
C PHE A 304 -3.08 9.62 25.85
N TYR A 305 -2.61 9.62 27.08
CA TYR A 305 -1.20 9.34 27.38
C TYR A 305 -0.76 7.92 26.99
N ARG A 306 -1.67 6.95 27.02
CA ARG A 306 -1.36 5.59 26.58
C ARG A 306 -1.29 5.44 25.07
N LEU A 307 -2.05 6.23 24.32
CA LEU A 307 -2.01 6.28 22.86
C LEU A 307 -0.89 7.17 22.32
N ASN A 308 -0.63 8.28 22.99
CA ASN A 308 0.33 9.33 22.58
C ASN A 308 1.77 9.02 23.02
N VAL A 309 2.25 7.78 22.81
CA VAL A 309 3.65 7.40 23.08
C VAL A 309 4.57 8.01 22.03
N VAL A 310 4.20 7.89 20.76
CA VAL A 310 4.88 8.56 19.64
C VAL A 310 3.82 9.15 18.72
N THR A 311 4.00 10.43 18.38
CA THR A 311 3.10 11.13 17.45
C THR A 311 3.74 11.29 16.08
N VAL A 312 3.00 10.92 15.03
CA VAL A 312 3.31 11.21 13.63
C VAL A 312 2.30 12.22 13.08
N ARG A 313 2.78 13.28 12.45
CA ARG A 313 1.91 14.26 11.80
C ARG A 313 1.98 14.12 10.29
N THR A 314 0.83 13.92 9.64
CA THR A 314 0.74 13.93 8.18
C THR A 314 0.66 15.37 7.68
N PRO A 315 1.47 15.78 6.68
CA PRO A 315 1.40 17.09 6.10
C PRO A 315 0.07 17.28 5.35
N THR A 316 -0.40 18.52 5.30
CA THR A 316 -1.53 18.89 4.45
C THR A 316 -1.05 19.04 3.00
N LEU A 317 -1.98 18.95 2.04
CA LEU A 317 -1.62 19.15 0.63
C LEU A 317 -1.07 20.56 0.37
N ARG A 318 -1.45 21.52 1.22
CA ARG A 318 -0.90 22.87 1.22
C ARG A 318 0.59 22.91 1.58
N ASP A 319 1.03 22.04 2.51
CA ASP A 319 2.43 21.98 2.96
C ASP A 319 3.33 21.28 1.92
N ILE A 320 2.73 20.54 0.98
CA ILE A 320 3.40 19.76 -0.07
C ILE A 320 2.94 20.15 -1.48
N ARG A 321 2.62 21.44 -1.71
CA ARG A 321 2.09 21.91 -3.01
C ARG A 321 2.97 21.55 -4.21
N GLU A 322 4.28 21.51 -4.01
CA GLU A 322 5.26 21.15 -5.02
C GLU A 322 5.14 19.67 -5.46
N ASP A 323 4.49 18.83 -4.66
CA ASP A 323 4.23 17.43 -5.00
C ASP A 323 2.93 17.24 -5.81
N ILE A 324 2.09 18.27 -5.96
CA ILE A 324 0.82 18.16 -6.71
C ILE A 324 1.02 17.65 -8.14
N PRO A 325 2.01 18.12 -8.92
CA PRO A 325 2.26 17.57 -10.26
C PRO A 325 2.53 16.07 -10.26
N LEU A 326 3.33 15.58 -9.31
CA LEU A 326 3.64 14.16 -9.15
C LEU A 326 2.40 13.35 -8.75
N LEU A 327 1.60 13.89 -7.82
CA LEU A 327 0.34 13.28 -7.38
C LEU A 327 -0.67 13.17 -8.52
N VAL A 328 -0.83 14.24 -9.32
CA VAL A 328 -1.72 14.27 -10.47
C VAL A 328 -1.31 13.24 -11.52
N ASP A 329 -0.03 13.16 -11.87
CA ASP A 329 0.48 12.17 -12.82
C ASP A 329 0.28 10.74 -12.31
N HIS A 330 0.60 10.48 -11.03
CA HIS A 330 0.39 9.19 -10.38
C HIS A 330 -1.10 8.77 -10.42
N PHE A 331 -2.01 9.65 -10.00
CA PHE A 331 -3.44 9.35 -9.99
C PHE A 331 -4.01 9.20 -11.39
N SER A 332 -3.55 10.00 -12.36
CA SER A 332 -3.97 9.86 -13.76
C SER A 332 -3.60 8.49 -14.31
N LYS A 333 -2.35 8.04 -14.13
CA LYS A 333 -1.90 6.72 -14.55
C LYS A 333 -2.69 5.60 -13.88
N LYS A 334 -2.86 5.70 -12.56
CA LYS A 334 -3.59 4.71 -11.77
C LYS A 334 -5.04 4.60 -12.21
N PHE A 335 -5.76 5.73 -12.32
CA PHE A 335 -7.17 5.71 -12.66
C PHE A 335 -7.44 5.41 -14.14
N CYS A 336 -6.55 5.79 -15.06
CA CYS A 336 -6.67 5.36 -16.45
C CYS A 336 -6.56 3.82 -16.55
N ALA A 337 -5.66 3.20 -15.80
CA ALA A 337 -5.53 1.74 -15.73
C ALA A 337 -6.77 1.09 -15.08
N GLU A 338 -7.29 1.66 -13.97
CA GLU A 338 -8.50 1.14 -13.29
C GLU A 338 -9.77 1.25 -14.17
N LEU A 339 -9.87 2.30 -14.99
CA LEU A 339 -11.02 2.57 -15.85
C LEU A 339 -10.87 1.97 -17.25
N GLU A 340 -9.74 1.33 -17.56
CA GLU A 340 -9.39 0.76 -18.86
C GLU A 340 -9.52 1.77 -20.02
N ILE A 341 -9.14 3.04 -19.74
CA ILE A 341 -9.18 4.13 -20.73
C ILE A 341 -7.76 4.51 -21.18
N PRO A 342 -7.59 5.10 -22.37
CA PRO A 342 -6.31 5.63 -22.84
C PRO A 342 -5.69 6.58 -21.81
N ALA A 343 -4.35 6.60 -21.74
CA ALA A 343 -3.61 7.46 -20.84
C ALA A 343 -3.90 8.94 -21.14
N LYS A 344 -4.36 9.68 -20.13
CA LYS A 344 -4.61 11.12 -20.20
C LYS A 344 -3.62 11.89 -19.36
N ARG A 345 -3.26 13.08 -19.79
CA ARG A 345 -2.28 13.93 -19.12
C ARG A 345 -2.84 15.33 -18.90
N PHE A 346 -2.51 15.91 -17.76
CA PHE A 346 -2.77 17.33 -17.51
C PHE A 346 -1.68 18.17 -18.15
N THR A 347 -2.08 19.24 -18.85
CA THR A 347 -1.10 20.20 -19.38
C THR A 347 -0.36 20.93 -18.24
N PRO A 348 0.83 21.48 -18.49
CA PRO A 348 1.55 22.26 -17.46
C PRO A 348 0.70 23.43 -16.92
N ALA A 349 -0.05 24.11 -17.75
CA ALA A 349 -0.94 25.20 -17.34
C ALA A 349 -2.08 24.71 -16.42
N ALA A 350 -2.70 23.56 -16.76
CA ALA A 350 -3.72 22.94 -15.93
C ALA A 350 -3.14 22.52 -14.56
N THR A 351 -1.96 21.92 -14.56
CA THR A 351 -1.28 21.50 -13.34
C THR A 351 -0.90 22.70 -12.45
N GLU A 352 -0.41 23.80 -13.02
CA GLU A 352 -0.13 25.04 -12.30
C GLU A 352 -1.38 25.62 -11.64
N GLU A 353 -2.52 25.56 -12.33
CA GLU A 353 -3.80 25.97 -11.75
C GLU A 353 -4.16 25.11 -10.53
N LEU A 354 -3.97 23.78 -10.61
CA LEU A 354 -4.22 22.89 -9.48
C LEU A 354 -3.30 23.19 -8.29
N MET A 355 -2.05 23.59 -8.52
CA MET A 355 -1.11 24.00 -7.47
C MET A 355 -1.54 25.29 -6.74
N ARG A 356 -2.26 26.19 -7.43
CA ARG A 356 -2.73 27.45 -6.84
C ARG A 356 -3.97 27.28 -5.97
N ARG A 357 -4.67 26.17 -6.10
CA ARG A 357 -5.94 25.90 -5.39
C ARG A 357 -5.72 25.57 -3.92
N ASN A 358 -6.73 25.90 -3.13
CA ASN A 358 -6.85 25.38 -1.78
C ASN A 358 -7.58 24.03 -1.84
N TRP A 359 -7.00 23.03 -1.21
CA TRP A 359 -7.53 21.68 -1.15
C TRP A 359 -7.93 21.35 0.29
N PRO A 360 -9.11 21.80 0.78
CA PRO A 360 -9.53 21.53 2.16
C PRO A 360 -9.70 20.04 2.45
N GLY A 361 -10.09 19.24 1.46
CA GLY A 361 -10.15 17.78 1.54
C GLY A 361 -8.83 17.08 1.22
N ASN A 362 -7.72 17.83 1.09
CA ASN A 362 -6.37 17.34 0.87
C ASN A 362 -6.25 16.36 -0.31
N ILE A 363 -5.48 15.30 -0.16
CA ILE A 363 -5.22 14.29 -1.21
C ILE A 363 -6.51 13.59 -1.66
N ARG A 364 -7.46 13.35 -0.75
CA ARG A 364 -8.76 12.73 -1.09
C ARG A 364 -9.56 13.61 -2.06
N GLU A 365 -9.55 14.91 -1.86
CA GLU A 365 -10.22 15.86 -2.75
C GLU A 365 -9.52 15.90 -4.13
N LEU A 366 -8.19 15.97 -4.14
CA LEU A 366 -7.39 15.93 -5.37
C LEU A 366 -7.63 14.64 -6.17
N GLN A 367 -7.66 13.48 -5.50
CA GLN A 367 -7.97 12.19 -6.12
C GLN A 367 -9.35 12.19 -6.79
N ASN A 368 -10.37 12.65 -6.07
CA ASN A 368 -11.73 12.72 -6.59
C ASN A 368 -11.82 13.71 -7.76
N PHE A 369 -11.08 14.81 -7.69
CA PHE A 369 -11.00 15.79 -8.76
C PHE A 369 -10.37 15.17 -10.02
N VAL A 370 -9.19 14.55 -9.90
CA VAL A 370 -8.52 13.89 -11.03
C VAL A 370 -9.42 12.82 -11.64
N ARG A 371 -10.03 11.95 -10.82
CA ARG A 371 -10.96 10.91 -11.31
C ARG A 371 -12.11 11.50 -12.09
N ARG A 372 -12.70 12.59 -11.61
CA ARG A 372 -13.79 13.32 -12.30
C ARG A 372 -13.32 13.87 -13.65
N MET A 373 -12.15 14.48 -13.70
CA MET A 373 -11.59 15.02 -14.95
C MET A 373 -11.37 13.91 -15.98
N LEU A 374 -10.84 12.76 -15.59
CA LEU A 374 -10.61 11.62 -16.48
C LEU A 374 -11.91 11.04 -17.07
N ILE A 375 -13.00 11.07 -16.30
CA ILE A 375 -14.32 10.56 -16.75
C ILE A 375 -14.98 11.54 -17.73
N PHE A 376 -14.96 12.82 -17.42
CA PHE A 376 -15.75 13.82 -18.19
C PHE A 376 -14.98 14.46 -19.35
N CYS A 377 -13.66 14.55 -19.30
CA CYS A 377 -12.86 15.02 -20.42
C CYS A 377 -12.69 13.88 -21.43
N LYS A 378 -13.01 14.12 -22.70
CA LYS A 378 -12.84 13.15 -23.80
C LYS A 378 -11.45 13.17 -24.42
N ASP A 379 -10.74 14.28 -24.27
CA ASP A 379 -9.44 14.51 -24.89
C ASP A 379 -8.31 13.82 -24.11
N GLU A 380 -7.22 13.51 -24.78
CA GLU A 380 -6.03 12.92 -24.17
C GLU A 380 -5.27 13.94 -23.29
N GLU A 381 -5.36 15.23 -23.64
CA GLU A 381 -4.77 16.34 -22.87
C GLU A 381 -5.86 17.12 -22.13
N ILE A 382 -5.69 17.23 -20.81
CA ILE A 382 -6.60 17.96 -19.92
C ILE A 382 -6.06 19.37 -19.75
N GLU A 383 -6.74 20.33 -20.37
CA GLU A 383 -6.42 21.75 -20.29
C GLU A 383 -7.22 22.47 -19.20
N THR A 384 -6.83 23.72 -18.91
CA THR A 384 -7.54 24.60 -17.96
C THR A 384 -9.01 24.80 -18.32
N LEU A 385 -9.33 24.86 -19.61
CA LEU A 385 -10.72 25.01 -20.07
C LEU A 385 -11.59 23.79 -19.70
N HIS A 386 -11.04 22.58 -19.76
CA HIS A 386 -11.74 21.36 -19.35
C HIS A 386 -12.04 21.36 -17.85
N ILE A 387 -11.11 21.87 -17.03
CA ILE A 387 -11.29 22.03 -15.58
C ILE A 387 -12.50 22.93 -15.30
N GLN A 388 -12.57 24.09 -15.95
CA GLN A 388 -13.66 25.05 -15.79
C GLN A 388 -15.01 24.47 -16.26
N ALA A 389 -15.03 23.73 -17.37
CA ALA A 389 -16.24 23.12 -17.89
C ALA A 389 -16.82 22.04 -16.96
N VAL A 390 -15.96 21.27 -16.28
CA VAL A 390 -16.37 20.21 -15.35
C VAL A 390 -16.84 20.78 -14.00
N GLU A 391 -16.28 21.91 -13.56
CA GLU A 391 -16.69 22.56 -12.31
C GLU A 391 -17.98 23.35 -12.42
N HIS A 392 -18.27 23.87 -13.60
CA HIS A 392 -19.45 24.68 -13.87
C HIS A 392 -20.29 24.08 -15.01
N PRO A 393 -20.89 22.91 -14.81
CA PRO A 393 -21.75 22.30 -15.84
C PRO A 393 -22.96 23.19 -16.09
N GLY A 394 -23.01 23.84 -17.26
CA GLY A 394 -24.06 24.76 -17.64
C GLY A 394 -23.65 26.23 -17.71
N ALA A 395 -22.43 26.58 -17.37
CA ALA A 395 -21.89 27.89 -17.66
C ALA A 395 -21.77 28.05 -19.19
N SER A 396 -22.44 29.06 -19.76
CA SER A 396 -22.26 29.38 -21.17
C SER A 396 -20.78 29.75 -21.40
N PRO A 397 -20.25 29.60 -22.63
CA PRO A 397 -18.89 30.03 -22.97
C PRO A 397 -18.58 31.47 -22.54
N VAL A 398 -19.62 32.31 -22.47
CA VAL A 398 -19.52 33.70 -22.01
C VAL A 398 -19.34 33.79 -20.48
N GLN A 399 -20.00 32.92 -19.70
CA GLN A 399 -19.83 32.88 -18.23
C GLN A 399 -18.47 32.33 -17.81
N SER A 400 -17.92 31.33 -18.53
CA SER A 400 -16.55 30.86 -18.29
C SER A 400 -15.49 31.93 -18.57
N LEU A 401 -15.71 32.76 -19.63
CA LEU A 401 -14.91 33.93 -19.93
C LEU A 401 -15.01 34.97 -18.77
N VAL A 402 -16.20 35.28 -18.29
CA VAL A 402 -16.42 36.23 -17.19
C VAL A 402 -15.71 35.77 -15.91
N LEU A 403 -15.77 34.48 -15.57
CA LEU A 403 -15.06 33.89 -14.40
C LEU A 403 -13.53 33.91 -14.55
N GLN A 404 -13.03 33.70 -15.77
CA GLN A 404 -11.61 33.81 -16.09
C GLN A 404 -11.08 35.24 -15.89
N TYR A 405 -11.92 36.25 -16.11
CA TYR A 405 -11.56 37.66 -15.96
C TYR A 405 -11.91 38.25 -14.58
N ALA A 406 -12.81 37.64 -13.81
CA ALA A 406 -13.13 38.07 -12.43
C ALA A 406 -11.96 37.94 -11.46
N ASN A 407 -10.99 37.07 -11.75
CA ASN A 407 -9.78 36.88 -10.96
C ASN A 407 -8.57 37.70 -11.43
N MET A 408 -8.77 38.65 -12.38
CA MET A 408 -7.68 39.52 -12.82
C MET A 408 -7.29 40.48 -11.70
N THR A 409 -6.01 40.52 -11.38
CA THR A 409 -5.38 41.59 -10.57
C THR A 409 -5.81 42.95 -11.12
N LEU A 410 -6.08 43.91 -10.24
CA LEU A 410 -6.45 45.29 -10.58
C LEU A 410 -5.32 45.95 -11.38
N GLU A 411 -5.38 45.76 -12.72
CA GLU A 411 -4.54 46.49 -13.68
C GLU A 411 -5.27 47.72 -14.15
N PRO A 412 -4.55 48.72 -14.65
CA PRO A 412 -5.19 49.88 -15.27
C PRO A 412 -6.14 49.45 -16.40
N TYR A 413 -7.36 49.96 -16.41
CA TYR A 413 -8.42 49.58 -17.35
C TYR A 413 -7.98 49.54 -18.82
N ILE A 414 -7.16 50.50 -19.22
CA ILE A 414 -6.68 50.59 -20.63
C ILE A 414 -5.79 49.37 -20.98
N GLU A 415 -4.94 48.93 -20.06
CA GLU A 415 -4.04 47.78 -20.26
C GLU A 415 -4.83 46.47 -20.29
N ALA A 416 -5.73 46.28 -19.33
CA ALA A 416 -6.62 45.13 -19.26
C ALA A 416 -7.48 45.00 -20.53
N ARG A 417 -8.10 46.08 -20.96
CA ARG A 417 -8.90 46.14 -22.20
C ARG A 417 -8.07 45.77 -23.42
N ASN A 418 -6.87 46.34 -23.57
CA ASN A 418 -6.03 46.11 -24.74
C ASN A 418 -5.57 44.65 -24.78
N ARG A 419 -5.22 44.06 -23.66
CA ARG A 419 -4.85 42.64 -23.55
C ARG A 419 -6.00 41.72 -23.95
N MET A 420 -7.21 41.99 -23.45
CA MET A 420 -8.41 41.22 -23.82
C MET A 420 -8.71 41.30 -25.32
N LEU A 421 -8.65 42.51 -25.90
CA LEU A 421 -8.86 42.69 -27.31
C LEU A 421 -7.79 41.96 -28.15
N GLU A 422 -6.57 41.94 -27.67
CA GLU A 422 -5.47 41.26 -28.35
C GLU A 422 -5.64 39.75 -28.34
N GLN A 423 -5.96 39.16 -27.17
CA GLN A 423 -6.24 37.73 -27.04
C GLN A 423 -7.46 37.29 -27.82
N PHE A 424 -8.58 38.04 -27.73
CA PHE A 424 -9.77 37.76 -28.50
C PHE A 424 -9.48 37.80 -30.01
N THR A 425 -8.82 38.84 -30.45
CA THR A 425 -8.51 39.04 -31.88
C THR A 425 -7.61 37.93 -32.40
N ARG A 426 -6.62 37.49 -31.62
CA ARG A 426 -5.73 36.39 -31.99
C ARG A 426 -6.49 35.08 -32.14
N SER A 427 -7.26 34.69 -31.10
CA SER A 427 -8.05 33.45 -31.11
C SER A 427 -9.10 33.43 -32.19
N TYR A 428 -9.78 34.55 -32.42
CA TYR A 428 -10.80 34.69 -33.48
C TYR A 428 -10.21 34.51 -34.87
N VAL A 429 -9.07 35.12 -35.15
CA VAL A 429 -8.42 35.03 -36.49
C VAL A 429 -7.80 33.63 -36.66
N GLN A 430 -7.26 33.00 -35.61
CA GLN A 430 -6.80 31.62 -35.68
C GLN A 430 -7.94 30.67 -36.06
N ASN A 431 -9.07 30.73 -35.37
CA ASN A 431 -10.24 29.91 -35.67
C ASN A 431 -10.78 30.12 -37.10
N LEU A 432 -10.80 31.36 -37.55
CA LEU A 432 -11.18 31.70 -38.94
C LEU A 432 -10.24 31.06 -39.98
N LEU A 433 -8.93 31.12 -39.73
CA LEU A 433 -7.93 30.53 -40.61
C LEU A 433 -7.99 28.99 -40.58
N PHE A 434 -8.22 28.39 -39.44
CA PHE A 434 -8.45 26.94 -39.33
C PHE A 434 -9.69 26.52 -40.13
N THR A 435 -10.84 27.20 -39.92
CA THR A 435 -12.11 26.88 -40.60
C THR A 435 -12.03 27.09 -42.12
N THR A 436 -11.12 27.95 -42.58
CA THR A 436 -10.97 28.28 -44.01
C THR A 436 -9.72 27.66 -44.63
N ASN A 437 -9.01 26.73 -43.94
CA ASN A 437 -7.77 26.10 -44.39
C ASN A 437 -6.73 27.15 -44.89
N GLY A 438 -6.58 28.22 -44.14
CA GLY A 438 -5.63 29.29 -44.46
C GLY A 438 -6.08 30.20 -45.62
N ASN A 439 -7.30 30.11 -46.11
CA ASN A 439 -7.79 30.97 -47.18
C ASN A 439 -8.25 32.32 -46.65
N ILE A 440 -7.37 33.34 -46.78
CA ILE A 440 -7.57 34.68 -46.23
C ILE A 440 -8.79 35.39 -46.85
N SER A 441 -9.11 35.16 -48.14
CA SER A 441 -10.25 35.78 -48.79
C SER A 441 -11.58 35.22 -48.27
N LYS A 442 -11.63 33.91 -47.99
CA LYS A 442 -12.81 33.25 -47.40
C LYS A 442 -12.96 33.63 -45.93
N ALA A 443 -11.85 33.72 -45.19
CA ALA A 443 -11.80 34.18 -43.79
C ALA A 443 -12.31 35.63 -43.67
N ALA A 444 -11.89 36.52 -44.56
CA ALA A 444 -12.31 37.91 -44.57
C ALA A 444 -13.83 38.06 -44.84
N LYS A 445 -14.37 37.27 -45.79
CA LYS A 445 -15.81 37.24 -46.07
C LYS A 445 -16.62 36.74 -44.88
N MET A 446 -16.14 35.67 -44.17
CA MET A 446 -16.81 35.16 -42.98
C MET A 446 -16.75 36.12 -41.79
N ALA A 447 -15.68 36.89 -41.65
CA ALA A 447 -15.51 37.86 -40.58
C ALA A 447 -16.22 39.21 -40.86
N GLY A 448 -16.80 39.43 -42.07
CA GLY A 448 -17.34 40.72 -42.44
C GLY A 448 -16.27 41.83 -42.59
N LEU A 449 -14.99 41.42 -42.82
CA LEU A 449 -13.85 42.33 -42.93
C LEU A 449 -13.28 42.34 -44.35
N SER A 450 -12.53 43.41 -44.69
CA SER A 450 -11.77 43.40 -45.94
C SER A 450 -10.55 42.46 -45.83
N ARG A 451 -10.13 41.87 -46.96
CA ARG A 451 -8.92 41.02 -47.04
C ARG A 451 -7.67 41.72 -46.45
N VAL A 452 -7.55 43.04 -46.73
CA VAL A 452 -6.45 43.87 -46.23
C VAL A 452 -6.50 44.02 -44.72
N ALA A 453 -7.71 44.16 -44.14
CA ALA A 453 -7.88 44.24 -42.67
C ALA A 453 -7.43 42.94 -41.98
N VAL A 454 -7.85 41.77 -42.51
CA VAL A 454 -7.42 40.46 -41.97
C VAL A 454 -5.91 40.29 -42.08
N GLN A 455 -5.29 40.64 -43.21
CA GLN A 455 -3.83 40.59 -43.37
C GLN A 455 -3.08 41.52 -42.39
N LYS A 456 -3.63 42.71 -42.12
CA LYS A 456 -3.05 43.65 -41.14
C LYS A 456 -3.12 43.07 -39.71
N ILE A 457 -4.23 42.45 -39.35
CA ILE A 457 -4.41 41.77 -38.05
C ILE A 457 -3.43 40.60 -37.94
N MET A 458 -3.35 39.75 -38.97
CA MET A 458 -2.42 38.61 -38.98
C MET A 458 -0.98 39.04 -38.76
N ARG A 459 -0.52 40.10 -39.49
CA ARG A 459 0.84 40.65 -39.28
C ARG A 459 1.06 41.15 -37.86
N ARG A 460 0.09 41.84 -37.29
CA ARG A 460 0.19 42.36 -35.92
C ARG A 460 0.25 41.24 -34.87
N MET A 461 -0.42 40.11 -35.11
CA MET A 461 -0.52 38.98 -34.23
C MET A 461 0.55 37.87 -34.48
N GLY A 462 1.42 38.06 -35.49
CA GLY A 462 2.45 37.08 -35.84
C GLY A 462 1.89 35.78 -36.42
N LEU A 463 0.73 35.82 -37.10
CA LEU A 463 0.08 34.64 -37.69
C LEU A 463 0.40 34.53 -39.20
N HIS A 464 0.78 33.34 -39.65
CA HIS A 464 1.08 33.07 -41.05
C HIS A 464 0.10 32.07 -41.65
N SER A 465 -0.47 32.44 -42.83
CA SER A 465 -1.51 31.63 -43.53
C SER A 465 -1.05 30.19 -43.86
N PRO A 466 0.24 29.91 -44.17
CA PRO A 466 0.69 28.54 -44.42
C PRO A 466 0.52 27.61 -43.23
N ASP A 467 0.60 28.11 -41.99
CA ASP A 467 0.53 27.33 -40.76
C ASP A 467 -0.85 26.68 -40.54
N PHE A 468 -1.85 27.11 -41.27
CA PHE A 468 -3.25 26.68 -41.19
C PHE A 468 -3.71 25.88 -42.42
N ARG A 469 -2.80 25.44 -43.29
CA ARG A 469 -3.12 24.58 -44.45
C ARG A 469 -2.91 23.12 -44.07
N THR A 470 -3.97 22.35 -44.03
CA THR A 470 -3.89 20.90 -43.93
C THR A 470 -3.22 20.37 -45.22
N THR A 471 -2.01 19.85 -45.12
CA THR A 471 -1.35 19.08 -46.21
C THR A 471 -2.09 17.76 -46.32
N VAL A 472 -2.97 17.67 -47.33
CA VAL A 472 -3.50 16.37 -47.76
C VAL A 472 -2.36 15.65 -48.48
N HIS A 473 -1.72 14.73 -47.80
CA HIS A 473 -0.91 13.72 -48.46
C HIS A 473 -1.87 12.72 -49.11
N SER A 474 -2.01 12.82 -50.44
CA SER A 474 -2.57 11.74 -51.24
C SER A 474 -1.56 10.59 -51.29
N PRO A 475 -1.97 9.35 -51.01
CA PRO A 475 -1.12 8.19 -51.27
C PRO A 475 -1.11 7.91 -52.77
N GLN A 476 0.08 7.79 -53.33
CA GLN A 476 0.32 7.10 -54.61
C GLN A 476 0.42 5.59 -54.32
#